data_32956bd1e6ece84d81b6057ada5512ce
#
_entry.id   32956bd1e6ece84d81b6057ada5512ce
#
_cell.length_a   1.000
_cell.length_b   1.000
_cell.length_c   1.000
_cell.angle_alpha   90.00
_cell.angle_beta   90.00
_cell.angle_gamma   90.00
#
_symmetry.space_group_name_H-M   'P 1'
#
loop_
_entity.id
_entity.type
_entity.pdbx_description
1 polymer ?
#
loop_
_entity_poly.entity_id
_entity_poly.type
_entity_poly.pdbx_seq_one_letter_code
_entity_poly.pdbx_strand_id
1 'polypeptide(L)'
;MGTEIGTETGTGTGAEERALSEHIRDADTEGPDADGPDADDTDTDDPDTDVPGDDVPGVDDKEWTEDRTLEEPHEAPQATSTAPREPSSASALDPAPAPGTTPPEVTAGRRLDIRSPRVWVAVALVLGLVLAAVQTVRPLPAPDAAHASYTVPGHFAMPWPGEGQAAVTLPGTGVVGTHGRQRPVPTASVAKVMTAYVLLTERPLRKGEEGPMIEVDAKAVEEGRSKHESRIEGLTAGQKFSQRDMLKMLMIPSGNNIARLLARWVTDSRTEATFVRKMNAAARKLGMKDTTYTDPSGLDAATVSTAVDQLKLAEAVMRFDAFRAVVALPSATVDGLDEPLINNMDKLLMSELSIRGIKTGSNTPAGGTLVWAAYKTVGDRTPLILGTMLDQHFDGADPNGADSLTLVKDNSKKIVRAIRASLTSATAVRKGRVVGYLDDGLGGRTPLVTEEDFTVVGVPGQRVELRVTARGAPLPRSAKAGTEVGFLTAGSGPDAVKVPVTLRNELSSPSFMAKLTRWS
;
A
#
# COMPACT_ATOMS: atom_id res chain seq x y z
N MET A 1 -22.91 -63.85 30.40
CA MET A 1 -21.72 -64.70 30.37
C MET A 1 -20.58 -63.69 30.37
N GLY A 2 -19.98 -63.22 31.45
CA GLY A 2 -19.19 -63.98 32.45
C GLY A 2 -17.76 -63.87 31.99
N THR A 3 -16.84 -63.43 32.66
CA THR A 3 -16.31 -63.41 34.02
C THR A 3 -15.05 -62.55 33.95
N GLU A 4 -14.83 -61.45 34.73
CA GLU A 4 -14.14 -61.46 36.04
C GLU A 4 -12.67 -61.91 36.04
N ILE A 5 -11.88 -61.02 36.61
CA ILE A 5 -10.91 -61.14 37.73
C ILE A 5 -9.45 -61.25 37.33
N GLY A 6 -8.66 -60.37 38.01
CA GLY A 6 -7.24 -60.56 38.25
C GLY A 6 -6.49 -59.33 38.68
N THR A 7 -6.62 -58.98 39.93
CA THR A 7 -5.74 -58.16 40.78
C THR A 7 -4.33 -58.74 40.95
N GLU A 8 -3.30 -57.89 41.12
CA GLU A 8 -2.29 -57.91 42.22
C GLU A 8 -1.19 -56.94 41.86
N THR A 9 -0.99 -55.85 42.60
CA THR A 9 -0.19 -55.58 43.81
C THR A 9 1.33 -55.82 43.66
N GLY A 10 2.08 -54.82 43.99
CA GLY A 10 3.53 -54.85 44.28
C GLY A 10 4.11 -53.45 44.22
N THR A 11 4.03 -52.68 45.22
CA THR A 11 4.85 -52.31 46.40
C THR A 11 6.35 -52.22 46.15
N GLY A 12 6.89 -51.08 46.50
CA GLY A 12 8.32 -50.90 46.85
C GLY A 12 8.79 -49.49 46.53
N THR A 13 8.66 -48.62 47.51
CA THR A 13 9.66 -47.97 48.35
C THR A 13 10.63 -47.09 47.55
N GLY A 14 10.81 -45.83 47.78
CA GLY A 14 10.73 -45.02 48.97
C GLY A 14 11.99 -44.17 49.05
N ALA A 15 11.81 -42.94 49.42
CA ALA A 15 12.74 -42.06 50.11
C ALA A 15 14.00 -41.59 49.37
N GLU A 16 14.02 -40.30 49.21
CA GLU A 16 14.88 -39.26 49.77
C GLU A 16 14.50 -37.92 49.12
N GLU A 17 13.66 -37.20 49.58
CA GLU A 17 13.38 -36.35 50.74
C GLU A 17 14.60 -35.54 51.23
N ARG A 18 14.40 -34.20 51.12
CA ARG A 18 14.79 -33.15 52.06
C ARG A 18 16.26 -32.87 52.25
N ALA A 19 16.51 -31.62 52.06
CA ALA A 19 17.14 -30.68 52.96
C ALA A 19 18.01 -29.70 52.18
N LEU A 20 17.66 -28.44 52.18
CA LEU A 20 18.36 -27.39 52.93
C LEU A 20 17.67 -26.07 52.72
N SER A 21 16.74 -25.79 53.61
CA SER A 21 16.43 -24.42 54.02
C SER A 21 17.21 -24.14 55.29
N GLU A 22 17.43 -22.83 55.53
CA GLU A 22 17.93 -22.20 56.75
C GLU A 22 19.44 -22.03 56.88
N HIS A 23 19.80 -20.79 56.81
CA HIS A 23 20.62 -19.99 57.77
C HIS A 23 21.17 -18.80 56.99
N ILE A 24 21.13 -17.53 57.35
CA ILE A 24 21.26 -16.91 58.68
C ILE A 24 20.79 -15.47 58.58
N ARG A 25 20.26 -14.99 59.66
CA ARG A 25 19.92 -13.63 60.04
C ARG A 25 21.16 -12.81 60.42
N ASP A 26 21.00 -11.49 60.29
CA ASP A 26 21.44 -10.41 61.14
C ASP A 26 22.94 -10.14 61.35
N ALA A 27 23.37 -8.94 60.96
CA ALA A 27 24.16 -8.08 61.87
C ALA A 27 24.09 -6.62 61.37
N ASP A 28 23.46 -5.78 62.18
CA ASP A 28 23.63 -4.35 62.29
C ASP A 28 25.10 -3.99 62.62
N THR A 29 25.58 -2.80 62.19
CA THR A 29 26.02 -1.69 63.06
C THR A 29 26.91 -0.71 62.32
N GLU A 30 26.53 0.55 62.46
CA GLU A 30 27.31 1.79 62.70
C GLU A 30 28.42 2.22 61.74
N GLY A 31 28.22 3.50 61.29
CA GLY A 31 29.22 4.38 60.73
C GLY A 31 30.31 4.83 61.74
N PRO A 32 31.21 5.68 61.38
CA PRO A 32 30.98 7.15 61.53
C PRO A 32 31.69 8.04 60.48
N ASP A 33 31.33 9.31 60.57
CA ASP A 33 31.76 10.52 59.89
C ASP A 33 33.30 10.72 59.84
N ALA A 34 33.77 11.45 58.81
CA ALA A 34 34.76 12.51 58.96
C ALA A 34 35.09 13.23 57.63
N ASP A 35 34.78 14.50 57.62
CA ASP A 35 35.54 15.66 57.12
C ASP A 35 36.25 15.63 55.78
N GLY A 36 35.89 16.66 54.96
CA GLY A 36 36.69 17.14 53.84
C GLY A 36 38.00 17.83 54.24
N PRO A 37 38.78 18.33 53.32
CA PRO A 37 38.63 19.73 52.85
C PRO A 37 38.92 20.01 51.37
N ASP A 38 38.61 21.27 51.05
CA ASP A 38 38.73 22.07 49.85
C ASP A 38 40.06 22.02 49.06
N ALA A 39 39.90 22.52 47.82
CA ALA A 39 40.80 23.24 46.93
C ALA A 39 41.50 22.41 45.84
N ASP A 40 41.35 22.67 44.61
CA ASP A 40 41.92 23.79 43.87
C ASP A 40 41.68 23.61 42.36
N ASP A 41 41.51 24.71 41.68
CA ASP A 41 41.44 24.91 40.23
C ASP A 41 42.63 24.27 39.50
N THR A 42 42.39 23.59 38.39
CA THR A 42 43.19 23.74 37.16
C THR A 42 42.42 23.36 35.92
N ASP A 43 42.24 24.35 35.04
CA ASP A 43 41.97 24.22 33.62
C ASP A 43 42.84 23.16 32.97
N THR A 44 42.23 22.24 32.23
CA THR A 44 42.89 21.64 31.07
C THR A 44 41.84 21.19 30.06
N ASP A 45 41.94 21.79 28.91
CA ASP A 45 41.52 21.49 27.56
C ASP A 45 40.82 20.13 27.33
N ASP A 46 39.63 20.27 26.84
CA ASP A 46 38.78 19.27 26.19
C ASP A 46 39.34 18.94 24.80
N PRO A 47 39.66 17.71 24.44
CA PRO A 47 39.80 17.34 23.04
C PRO A 47 38.49 16.70 22.57
N ASP A 48 37.87 17.39 21.62
CA ASP A 48 36.85 16.91 20.67
C ASP A 48 36.94 15.40 20.43
N THR A 49 35.95 14.67 20.90
CA THR A 49 35.64 13.34 20.37
C THR A 49 34.46 13.49 19.42
N ASP A 50 34.81 13.70 18.15
CA ASP A 50 33.96 13.48 17.00
C ASP A 50 33.34 12.08 17.07
N VAL A 51 32.08 12.01 17.38
CA VAL A 51 31.25 10.83 17.11
C VAL A 51 30.82 10.95 15.64
N PRO A 52 31.21 10.03 14.74
CA PRO A 52 30.74 10.06 13.37
C PRO A 52 29.23 9.88 13.37
N GLY A 53 28.53 10.90 13.00
CA GLY A 53 27.13 10.81 12.63
C GLY A 53 27.01 9.86 11.45
N ASP A 54 26.24 8.77 11.60
CA ASP A 54 25.83 7.93 10.50
C ASP A 54 25.05 8.76 9.49
N ASP A 55 25.73 9.14 8.42
CA ASP A 55 25.14 9.70 7.22
C ASP A 55 24.14 8.68 6.67
N VAL A 56 22.87 8.94 6.88
CA VAL A 56 21.81 8.31 6.12
C VAL A 56 21.95 8.85 4.70
N PRO A 57 22.25 8.03 3.68
CA PRO A 57 22.31 8.51 2.31
C PRO A 57 20.99 9.18 1.97
N GLY A 58 21.03 10.47 1.74
CA GLY A 58 19.92 11.20 1.14
C GLY A 58 19.58 10.50 -0.17
N VAL A 59 18.34 10.11 -0.31
CA VAL A 59 17.80 9.69 -1.61
C VAL A 59 17.91 10.91 -2.51
N ASP A 60 18.78 10.85 -3.51
CA ASP A 60 18.94 11.90 -4.52
C ASP A 60 17.56 12.28 -5.05
N ASP A 61 17.16 13.51 -4.77
CA ASP A 61 16.03 14.19 -5.37
C ASP A 61 16.34 14.41 -6.87
N LYS A 62 16.14 13.38 -7.68
CA LYS A 62 15.96 13.60 -9.11
C LYS A 62 14.59 14.21 -9.31
N GLU A 63 14.63 15.46 -9.58
CA GLU A 63 13.61 16.38 -10.03
C GLU A 63 12.65 15.70 -11.02
N TRP A 64 11.45 15.34 -10.56
CA TRP A 64 10.34 14.96 -11.42
C TRP A 64 9.58 16.25 -11.77
N THR A 65 9.96 16.84 -12.86
CA THR A 65 9.11 17.82 -13.55
C THR A 65 7.99 17.05 -14.24
N GLU A 66 6.88 16.88 -13.59
CA GLU A 66 5.60 16.57 -14.25
C GLU A 66 5.00 17.88 -14.76
N ASP A 67 5.19 18.11 -16.05
CA ASP A 67 4.36 19.02 -16.84
C ASP A 67 2.98 18.33 -17.05
N ARG A 68 2.06 18.61 -16.16
CA ARG A 68 0.62 18.33 -16.34
C ARG A 68 -0.11 19.64 -16.45
N THR A 69 -0.22 20.12 -17.68
CA THR A 69 -1.31 21.01 -18.08
C THR A 69 -2.63 20.29 -17.81
N LEU A 70 -3.36 20.79 -16.82
CA LEU A 70 -4.75 20.45 -16.58
C LEU A 70 -5.59 21.06 -17.71
N GLU A 71 -6.00 20.27 -18.68
CA GLU A 71 -7.11 20.62 -19.55
C GLU A 71 -8.40 20.52 -18.74
N GLU A 72 -9.08 21.65 -18.63
CA GLU A 72 -10.45 21.73 -18.14
C GLU A 72 -11.39 20.96 -19.09
N PRO A 73 -12.40 20.26 -18.58
CA PRO A 73 -13.40 19.61 -19.44
C PRO A 73 -14.31 20.68 -20.03
N HIS A 74 -14.25 20.85 -21.35
CA HIS A 74 -15.22 21.60 -22.12
C HIS A 74 -16.62 21.02 -21.94
N GLU A 75 -17.51 21.86 -21.52
CA GLU A 75 -18.96 21.70 -21.44
C GLU A 75 -19.53 21.33 -22.82
N ALA A 76 -20.25 20.22 -22.91
CA ALA A 76 -20.96 19.78 -24.11
C ALA A 76 -22.18 20.67 -24.34
N PRO A 77 -22.46 21.12 -25.59
CA PRO A 77 -23.64 21.92 -25.87
C PRO A 77 -24.89 21.07 -25.83
N GLN A 78 -25.87 21.54 -25.09
CA GLN A 78 -27.24 21.02 -25.05
C GLN A 78 -27.91 21.12 -26.41
N ALA A 79 -28.37 20.00 -26.95
CA ALA A 79 -29.21 19.93 -28.13
C ALA A 79 -30.62 20.34 -27.77
N THR A 80 -31.05 21.48 -28.27
CA THR A 80 -32.46 21.92 -28.29
C THR A 80 -33.21 21.15 -29.36
N SER A 81 -34.17 20.36 -28.91
CA SER A 81 -35.20 19.70 -29.71
C SER A 81 -36.19 20.75 -30.29
N THR A 82 -36.22 20.89 -31.60
CA THR A 82 -37.35 21.55 -32.31
C THR A 82 -37.93 20.59 -33.32
N ALA A 83 -39.17 20.22 -33.08
CA ALA A 83 -39.99 19.42 -33.97
C ALA A 83 -40.38 20.24 -35.22
N PRO A 84 -40.51 19.62 -36.40
CA PRO A 84 -40.99 20.30 -37.59
C PRO A 84 -42.54 20.32 -37.64
N ARG A 85 -43.10 21.51 -37.82
CA ARG A 85 -44.50 21.72 -38.21
C ARG A 85 -44.66 21.51 -39.70
N GLU A 86 -45.66 20.75 -40.08
CA GLU A 86 -46.21 20.68 -41.44
C GLU A 86 -46.77 22.02 -41.91
N PRO A 87 -46.66 22.37 -43.21
CA PRO A 87 -47.49 23.43 -43.79
C PRO A 87 -48.57 22.85 -44.66
N SER A 88 -49.72 23.39 -44.35
CA SER A 88 -51.04 23.27 -45.09
C SER A 88 -50.99 23.92 -46.47
N SER A 89 -51.72 23.29 -47.35
CA SER A 89 -52.11 23.61 -48.72
C SER A 89 -52.61 25.03 -49.00
N ALA A 90 -52.25 25.60 -50.17
CA ALA A 90 -53.13 26.42 -51.01
C ALA A 90 -52.56 26.51 -52.44
N SER A 91 -53.21 25.92 -53.33
CA SER A 91 -54.04 26.24 -54.52
C SER A 91 -53.51 27.30 -55.50
N ALA A 92 -53.38 26.83 -56.76
CA ALA A 92 -53.74 27.42 -58.05
C ALA A 92 -52.88 28.57 -58.63
N LEU A 93 -52.32 28.34 -59.77
CA LEU A 93 -52.75 28.87 -61.09
C LEU A 93 -51.74 28.50 -62.19
N ASP A 94 -52.27 27.84 -63.23
CA ASP A 94 -51.61 27.67 -64.54
C ASP A 94 -51.47 29.01 -65.28
N PRO A 95 -50.47 29.14 -66.11
CA PRO A 95 -50.73 29.34 -67.53
C PRO A 95 -49.81 28.58 -68.50
N ALA A 96 -50.36 28.37 -69.69
CA ALA A 96 -50.07 27.58 -70.85
C ALA A 96 -48.81 27.92 -71.65
N PRO A 97 -48.53 27.21 -72.77
CA PRO A 97 -47.21 26.70 -73.12
C PRO A 97 -46.47 27.49 -74.21
N ALA A 98 -45.19 27.32 -74.32
CA ALA A 98 -44.44 27.70 -75.51
C ALA A 98 -43.34 26.64 -75.85
N PRO A 99 -42.85 26.54 -77.06
CA PRO A 99 -42.63 25.27 -77.76
C PRO A 99 -41.12 24.82 -77.73
N GLY A 100 -40.98 23.53 -77.83
CA GLY A 100 -40.01 22.81 -78.59
C GLY A 100 -38.52 22.95 -78.20
N THR A 101 -38.04 22.02 -77.33
CA THR A 101 -36.70 21.51 -77.44
C THR A 101 -36.73 20.02 -77.14
N THR A 102 -36.27 19.24 -78.08
CA THR A 102 -36.04 17.77 -78.00
C THR A 102 -35.16 17.40 -76.79
N PRO A 103 -35.57 16.40 -76.03
CA PRO A 103 -34.73 15.90 -74.94
C PRO A 103 -33.52 15.15 -75.50
N PRO A 104 -32.34 15.26 -74.85
CA PRO A 104 -31.22 14.39 -75.18
C PRO A 104 -31.58 12.95 -74.80
N GLU A 105 -31.27 12.06 -75.68
CA GLU A 105 -31.38 10.60 -75.58
C GLU A 105 -30.66 10.13 -74.28
N VAL A 106 -31.40 9.74 -73.27
CA VAL A 106 -30.90 9.10 -72.06
C VAL A 106 -30.45 7.72 -72.48
N THR A 107 -29.16 7.57 -72.67
CA THR A 107 -28.51 6.23 -72.82
C THR A 107 -28.96 5.36 -71.66
N ALA A 108 -29.70 4.31 -71.95
CA ALA A 108 -30.20 3.34 -71.01
C ALA A 108 -29.08 2.78 -70.17
N GLY A 109 -29.02 3.16 -68.91
CA GLY A 109 -28.09 2.59 -67.94
C GLY A 109 -28.23 1.06 -67.99
N ARG A 110 -27.10 0.41 -68.25
CA ARG A 110 -26.97 -1.04 -68.25
C ARG A 110 -27.44 -1.59 -66.91
N ARG A 111 -28.70 -2.10 -66.85
CA ARG A 111 -29.24 -2.76 -65.66
C ARG A 111 -28.33 -3.97 -65.39
N LEU A 112 -27.68 -3.96 -64.23
CA LEU A 112 -26.93 -5.10 -63.72
C LEU A 112 -27.89 -6.26 -63.54
N ASP A 113 -27.72 -7.28 -64.36
CA ASP A 113 -28.52 -8.51 -64.27
C ASP A 113 -28.03 -9.32 -63.06
N ILE A 114 -28.72 -9.13 -61.90
CA ILE A 114 -28.43 -9.75 -60.63
C ILE A 114 -28.47 -11.30 -60.72
N ARG A 115 -29.03 -11.88 -61.78
CA ARG A 115 -29.06 -13.32 -61.98
C ARG A 115 -27.84 -13.85 -62.73
N SER A 116 -26.98 -12.96 -63.20
CA SER A 116 -25.75 -13.37 -63.90
C SER A 116 -24.73 -13.93 -62.93
N PRO A 117 -24.19 -15.16 -63.15
CA PRO A 117 -23.15 -15.72 -62.29
C PRO A 117 -21.88 -14.84 -62.22
N ARG A 118 -21.64 -14.00 -63.24
CA ARG A 118 -20.52 -13.04 -63.28
C ARG A 118 -20.69 -11.93 -62.26
N VAL A 119 -21.93 -11.49 -61.94
CA VAL A 119 -22.20 -10.49 -60.92
C VAL A 119 -21.92 -11.06 -59.52
N TRP A 120 -22.30 -12.30 -59.27
CA TRP A 120 -22.01 -12.97 -58.00
C TRP A 120 -20.53 -13.26 -57.82
N VAL A 121 -19.80 -13.58 -58.85
CA VAL A 121 -18.32 -13.71 -58.81
C VAL A 121 -17.65 -12.37 -58.51
N ALA A 122 -18.11 -11.29 -59.13
CA ALA A 122 -17.62 -9.94 -58.82
C ALA A 122 -17.93 -9.51 -57.37
N VAL A 123 -19.16 -9.78 -56.88
CA VAL A 123 -19.52 -9.53 -55.47
C VAL A 123 -18.68 -10.35 -54.50
N ALA A 124 -18.44 -11.62 -54.79
CA ALA A 124 -17.59 -12.48 -53.99
C ALA A 124 -16.13 -11.99 -53.95
N LEU A 125 -15.60 -11.52 -55.09
CA LEU A 125 -14.26 -10.91 -55.16
C LEU A 125 -14.18 -9.60 -54.34
N VAL A 126 -15.18 -8.73 -54.45
CA VAL A 126 -15.26 -7.48 -53.69
C VAL A 126 -15.36 -7.78 -52.17
N LEU A 127 -16.21 -8.72 -51.79
CA LEU A 127 -16.33 -9.15 -50.39
C LEU A 127 -15.02 -9.77 -49.89
N GLY A 128 -14.35 -10.57 -50.71
CA GLY A 128 -13.02 -11.13 -50.39
C GLY A 128 -11.96 -10.04 -50.20
N LEU A 129 -11.96 -9.00 -51.05
CA LEU A 129 -11.05 -7.86 -50.93
C LEU A 129 -11.36 -7.01 -49.68
N VAL A 130 -12.64 -6.76 -49.40
CA VAL A 130 -13.05 -6.04 -48.18
C VAL A 130 -12.67 -6.83 -46.94
N LEU A 131 -12.90 -8.14 -46.91
CA LEU A 131 -12.50 -9.00 -45.80
C LEU A 131 -10.98 -8.99 -45.63
N ALA A 132 -10.22 -9.07 -46.72
CA ALA A 132 -8.76 -9.00 -46.72
C ALA A 132 -8.28 -7.64 -46.16
N ALA A 133 -8.90 -6.53 -46.57
CA ALA A 133 -8.58 -5.21 -46.10
C ALA A 133 -8.87 -5.08 -44.58
N VAL A 134 -10.06 -5.54 -44.13
CA VAL A 134 -10.42 -5.55 -42.72
C VAL A 134 -9.44 -6.38 -41.88
N GLN A 135 -9.07 -7.57 -42.36
CA GLN A 135 -8.11 -8.42 -41.63
C GLN A 135 -6.71 -7.80 -41.53
N THR A 136 -6.27 -7.04 -42.53
CA THR A 136 -4.93 -6.41 -42.50
C THR A 136 -4.87 -5.21 -41.56
N VAL A 137 -6.00 -4.52 -41.31
CA VAL A 137 -6.10 -3.33 -40.45
C VAL A 137 -6.45 -3.69 -39.00
N ARG A 138 -6.98 -4.87 -38.75
CA ARG A 138 -7.35 -5.33 -37.41
C ARG A 138 -6.14 -5.26 -36.44
N PRO A 139 -6.28 -4.65 -35.24
CA PRO A 139 -5.19 -4.54 -34.28
C PRO A 139 -4.68 -5.94 -33.85
N LEU A 140 -3.38 -6.05 -33.64
CA LEU A 140 -2.75 -7.24 -33.06
C LEU A 140 -3.14 -7.37 -31.59
N PRO A 141 -3.27 -8.58 -31.05
CA PRO A 141 -3.49 -8.79 -29.62
C PRO A 141 -2.38 -8.13 -28.79
N ALA A 142 -2.70 -7.72 -27.58
CA ALA A 142 -1.69 -7.27 -26.63
C ALA A 142 -0.72 -8.44 -26.33
N PRO A 143 0.57 -8.17 -26.20
CA PRO A 143 1.54 -9.21 -25.89
C PRO A 143 1.21 -9.85 -24.55
N ASP A 144 1.30 -11.16 -24.51
CA ASP A 144 1.09 -11.93 -23.29
C ASP A 144 2.31 -11.74 -22.39
N ALA A 145 2.10 -11.08 -21.25
CA ALA A 145 3.14 -10.87 -20.27
C ALA A 145 3.37 -12.19 -19.52
N ALA A 146 4.51 -12.81 -19.70
CA ALA A 146 4.86 -14.01 -18.95
C ALA A 146 4.88 -13.70 -17.46
N HIS A 147 4.01 -14.35 -16.69
CA HIS A 147 4.06 -14.37 -15.24
C HIS A 147 5.05 -15.46 -14.82
N ALA A 148 6.04 -15.08 -14.05
CA ALA A 148 6.99 -16.00 -13.45
C ALA A 148 7.05 -15.76 -11.95
N SER A 149 7.53 -16.72 -11.20
CA SER A 149 7.83 -16.54 -9.78
C SER A 149 9.24 -17.02 -9.49
N TYR A 150 9.86 -16.38 -8.51
CA TYR A 150 11.17 -16.72 -7.99
C TYR A 150 11.07 -17.00 -6.50
N THR A 151 11.67 -18.09 -6.02
CA THR A 151 11.77 -18.37 -4.59
C THR A 151 13.18 -18.03 -4.12
N VAL A 152 13.30 -17.15 -3.14
CA VAL A 152 14.59 -16.79 -2.52
C VAL A 152 15.19 -18.06 -1.91
N PRO A 153 16.45 -18.42 -2.22
CA PRO A 153 17.06 -19.66 -1.73
C PRO A 153 17.14 -19.72 -0.20
N GLY A 154 16.99 -20.93 0.35
CA GLY A 154 17.07 -21.19 1.78
C GLY A 154 15.72 -21.34 2.46
N HIS A 155 15.75 -21.39 3.79
CA HIS A 155 14.57 -21.53 4.63
C HIS A 155 14.61 -20.50 5.77
N PHE A 156 13.49 -19.89 6.06
CA PHE A 156 13.29 -18.95 7.15
C PHE A 156 12.02 -19.28 7.91
N ALA A 157 12.13 -19.48 9.23
CA ALA A 157 10.99 -19.65 10.12
C ALA A 157 10.69 -18.34 10.83
N MET A 158 9.53 -17.76 10.55
CA MET A 158 9.06 -16.55 11.22
C MET A 158 8.67 -16.88 12.66
N PRO A 159 9.16 -16.13 13.66
CA PRO A 159 8.75 -16.28 15.06
C PRO A 159 7.37 -15.65 15.30
N TRP A 160 6.34 -16.25 14.73
CA TRP A 160 4.96 -15.79 14.88
C TRP A 160 4.52 -15.81 16.34
N PRO A 161 3.57 -14.94 16.75
CA PRO A 161 2.98 -15.01 18.08
C PRO A 161 2.16 -16.28 18.27
N GLY A 162 1.87 -16.64 19.50
CA GLY A 162 1.05 -17.83 19.81
C GLY A 162 -0.44 -17.64 19.50
N GLU A 163 -0.90 -16.39 19.39
CA GLU A 163 -2.31 -16.05 19.19
C GLU A 163 -2.49 -14.82 18.28
N GLY A 164 -3.75 -14.46 18.03
CA GLY A 164 -4.13 -13.32 17.20
C GLY A 164 -3.80 -13.53 15.72
N GLN A 165 -3.57 -12.42 15.03
CA GLN A 165 -3.23 -12.44 13.61
C GLN A 165 -2.12 -11.47 13.30
N ALA A 166 -1.26 -11.85 12.35
CA ALA A 166 -0.16 -11.01 11.90
C ALA A 166 0.03 -11.14 10.39
N ALA A 167 0.66 -10.13 9.80
CA ALA A 167 1.07 -10.14 8.40
C ALA A 167 2.31 -9.26 8.23
N VAL A 168 3.21 -9.66 7.32
CA VAL A 168 4.44 -8.94 7.02
C VAL A 168 4.63 -8.86 5.51
N THR A 169 5.07 -7.71 5.02
CA THR A 169 5.37 -7.47 3.61
C THR A 169 6.68 -6.71 3.43
N LEU A 170 7.28 -6.94 2.28
CA LEU A 170 8.33 -6.11 1.69
C LEU A 170 7.71 -5.47 0.43
N PRO A 171 7.30 -4.21 0.43
CA PRO A 171 6.60 -3.60 -0.71
C PRO A 171 7.28 -3.82 -2.06
N GLY A 172 8.62 -3.86 -2.09
CA GLY A 172 9.43 -4.12 -3.28
C GLY A 172 9.42 -5.58 -3.78
N THR A 173 8.99 -6.55 -2.96
CA THR A 173 9.02 -7.99 -3.31
C THR A 173 7.77 -8.75 -2.90
N GLY A 174 6.88 -8.11 -2.15
CA GLY A 174 5.58 -8.67 -1.77
C GLY A 174 5.52 -9.30 -0.39
N VAL A 175 4.46 -10.06 -0.15
CA VAL A 175 4.17 -10.65 1.16
C VAL A 175 5.25 -11.63 1.58
N VAL A 176 5.77 -11.45 2.79
CA VAL A 176 6.72 -12.36 3.43
C VAL A 176 5.98 -13.52 4.09
N GLY A 177 4.86 -13.22 4.76
CA GLY A 177 4.04 -14.22 5.41
C GLY A 177 2.85 -13.63 6.15
N THR A 178 1.94 -14.53 6.52
CA THR A 178 0.76 -14.24 7.34
C THR A 178 0.64 -15.28 8.43
N HIS A 179 0.04 -14.90 9.56
CA HIS A 179 -0.20 -15.76 10.70
C HIS A 179 -1.63 -15.60 11.24
N GLY A 180 -2.17 -16.66 11.79
CA GLY A 180 -3.50 -16.66 12.37
C GLY A 180 -4.63 -16.57 11.33
N ARG A 181 -5.86 -16.72 11.81
CA ARG A 181 -7.05 -16.60 10.96
C ARG A 181 -7.30 -15.12 10.67
N GLN A 182 -7.18 -14.72 9.40
CA GLN A 182 -7.46 -13.37 8.95
C GLN A 182 -8.97 -13.13 8.97
N ARG A 183 -9.48 -12.66 10.12
CA ARG A 183 -10.89 -12.31 10.35
C ARG A 183 -10.98 -10.87 10.85
N PRO A 184 -12.07 -10.15 10.59
CA PRO A 184 -12.27 -8.83 11.17
C PRO A 184 -12.21 -8.89 12.71
N VAL A 185 -11.32 -8.09 13.29
CA VAL A 185 -11.17 -7.92 14.75
C VAL A 185 -11.08 -6.43 15.07
N PRO A 186 -11.44 -5.99 16.29
CA PRO A 186 -11.31 -4.62 16.70
C PRO A 186 -9.87 -4.11 16.53
N THR A 187 -9.72 -2.88 16.04
CA THR A 187 -8.40 -2.33 15.69
C THR A 187 -7.82 -1.39 16.75
N ALA A 188 -8.63 -0.99 17.70
CA ALA A 188 -8.28 0.09 18.61
C ALA A 188 -7.67 1.28 17.83
N SER A 189 -6.73 2.00 18.42
CA SER A 189 -6.12 3.21 17.83
C SER A 189 -5.34 2.99 16.54
N VAL A 190 -5.17 1.75 16.04
CA VAL A 190 -4.64 1.52 14.69
C VAL A 190 -5.56 2.12 13.62
N ALA A 191 -6.87 2.26 13.88
CA ALA A 191 -7.79 2.99 13.00
C ALA A 191 -7.33 4.40 12.61
N LYS A 192 -6.54 5.08 13.48
CA LYS A 192 -6.01 6.42 13.19
C LYS A 192 -5.04 6.47 12.01
N VAL A 193 -4.51 5.33 11.59
CA VAL A 193 -3.73 5.24 10.34
C VAL A 193 -4.62 5.56 9.14
N MET A 194 -5.88 5.06 9.13
CA MET A 194 -6.86 5.40 8.10
C MET A 194 -7.29 6.87 8.20
N THR A 195 -7.43 7.39 9.41
CA THR A 195 -7.74 8.82 9.63
C THR A 195 -6.65 9.71 9.05
N ALA A 196 -5.37 9.38 9.31
CA ALA A 196 -4.23 10.09 8.72
C ALA A 196 -4.18 9.93 7.19
N TYR A 197 -4.46 8.73 6.65
CA TYR A 197 -4.51 8.48 5.22
C TYR A 197 -5.58 9.31 4.51
N VAL A 198 -6.80 9.37 5.05
CA VAL A 198 -7.88 10.19 4.51
C VAL A 198 -7.55 11.67 4.61
N LEU A 199 -7.04 12.13 5.78
CA LEU A 199 -6.58 13.50 5.98
C LEU A 199 -5.58 13.91 4.89
N LEU A 200 -4.52 13.14 4.70
CA LEU A 200 -3.45 13.46 3.74
C LEU A 200 -3.84 13.27 2.27
N THR A 201 -4.88 12.48 2.00
CA THR A 201 -5.44 12.36 0.65
C THR A 201 -6.31 13.56 0.29
N GLU A 202 -7.14 14.04 1.22
CA GLU A 202 -8.06 15.17 1.03
C GLU A 202 -7.36 16.54 1.19
N ARG A 203 -6.35 16.60 2.04
CA ARG A 203 -5.54 17.78 2.37
C ARG A 203 -4.05 17.39 2.34
N PRO A 204 -3.45 17.28 1.16
CA PRO A 204 -2.05 16.88 1.02
C PRO A 204 -1.11 17.80 1.79
N LEU A 205 -0.07 17.22 2.38
CA LEU A 205 0.97 17.92 3.12
C LEU A 205 2.34 17.43 2.64
N ARG A 206 3.20 18.34 2.21
CA ARG A 206 4.56 18.02 1.77
C ARG A 206 5.48 17.83 2.99
N LYS A 207 6.61 17.18 2.76
CA LYS A 207 7.66 17.06 3.78
C LYS A 207 8.11 18.47 4.25
N GLY A 208 8.10 18.68 5.56
CA GLY A 208 8.50 19.95 6.16
C GLY A 208 7.45 21.08 6.10
N GLU A 209 6.33 20.88 5.45
CA GLU A 209 5.23 21.85 5.39
C GLU A 209 4.38 21.77 6.66
N GLU A 210 3.97 22.93 7.19
CA GLU A 210 3.08 23.00 8.38
C GLU A 210 1.62 22.81 7.99
N GLY A 211 1.25 23.16 6.77
CA GLY A 211 -0.13 23.14 6.29
C GLY A 211 -1.01 24.23 6.90
N PRO A 212 -2.33 24.18 6.65
CA PRO A 212 -3.27 25.15 7.18
C PRO A 212 -3.39 25.08 8.71
N MET A 213 -3.75 26.21 9.31
CA MET A 213 -4.10 26.28 10.72
C MET A 213 -5.50 25.70 10.95
N ILE A 214 -5.61 24.81 11.90
CA ILE A 214 -6.85 24.09 12.26
C ILE A 214 -7.27 24.59 13.65
N GLU A 215 -8.50 25.07 13.74
CA GLU A 215 -9.06 25.59 14.98
C GLU A 215 -9.64 24.44 15.83
N VAL A 216 -9.33 24.44 17.10
CA VAL A 216 -9.88 23.50 18.08
C VAL A 216 -11.33 23.89 18.36
N ASP A 217 -12.28 23.00 18.07
CA ASP A 217 -13.69 23.21 18.37
C ASP A 217 -14.02 22.88 19.84
N ALA A 218 -15.13 23.40 20.33
CA ALA A 218 -15.56 23.18 21.72
C ALA A 218 -15.79 21.69 22.04
N LYS A 219 -16.15 20.88 21.02
CA LYS A 219 -16.37 19.46 21.20
C LYS A 219 -15.04 18.71 21.42
N ALA A 220 -13.97 19.08 20.74
CA ALA A 220 -12.65 18.49 20.96
C ALA A 220 -12.09 18.82 22.36
N VAL A 221 -12.42 20.00 22.90
CA VAL A 221 -12.08 20.38 24.29
C VAL A 221 -12.86 19.51 25.30
N GLU A 222 -14.17 19.32 25.08
CA GLU A 222 -15.00 18.43 25.90
C GLU A 222 -14.50 17.00 25.87
N GLU A 223 -14.26 16.46 24.67
CA GLU A 223 -13.70 15.12 24.42
C GLU A 223 -12.33 14.96 25.09
N GLY A 224 -11.52 16.02 25.18
CA GLY A 224 -10.23 16.06 25.89
C GLY A 224 -10.31 15.90 27.41
N ARG A 225 -11.49 15.93 28.00
CA ARG A 225 -11.73 15.69 29.44
C ARG A 225 -12.01 14.23 29.80
N SER A 226 -12.24 13.37 28.78
CA SER A 226 -12.52 11.94 28.96
C SER A 226 -11.30 11.22 29.55
N LYS A 227 -11.43 10.63 30.74
CA LYS A 227 -10.33 9.95 31.46
C LYS A 227 -10.11 8.49 31.01
N HIS A 228 -11.00 7.97 30.14
CA HIS A 228 -11.02 6.56 29.79
C HIS A 228 -10.47 6.29 28.37
N GLU A 229 -9.85 7.29 27.75
CA GLU A 229 -9.32 7.19 26.40
C GLU A 229 -8.05 8.04 26.22
N SER A 230 -7.24 7.70 25.21
CA SER A 230 -6.09 8.52 24.80
C SER A 230 -6.58 9.86 24.26
N ARG A 231 -6.09 10.97 24.79
CA ARG A 231 -6.52 12.31 24.44
C ARG A 231 -5.40 13.33 24.51
N ILE A 232 -5.60 14.48 23.95
CA ILE A 232 -4.80 15.68 24.19
C ILE A 232 -5.56 16.53 25.20
N GLU A 233 -4.93 16.79 26.33
CA GLU A 233 -5.45 17.62 27.41
C GLU A 233 -5.04 19.10 27.24
N GLY A 234 -5.63 20.00 27.99
CA GLY A 234 -5.25 21.42 28.04
C GLY A 234 -5.64 22.24 26.80
N LEU A 235 -6.35 21.66 25.84
CA LEU A 235 -6.82 22.40 24.67
C LEU A 235 -7.92 23.40 25.04
N THR A 236 -7.92 24.55 24.36
CA THR A 236 -8.96 25.57 24.48
C THR A 236 -9.67 25.82 23.17
N ALA A 237 -10.99 26.09 23.21
CA ALA A 237 -11.75 26.38 22.00
C ALA A 237 -11.23 27.67 21.34
N GLY A 238 -11.07 27.63 20.00
CA GLY A 238 -10.49 28.73 19.24
C GLY A 238 -8.95 28.70 19.14
N GLN A 239 -8.26 27.87 19.92
CA GLN A 239 -6.83 27.64 19.77
C GLN A 239 -6.54 27.02 18.39
N LYS A 240 -5.41 27.40 17.78
CA LYS A 240 -5.08 26.96 16.42
C LYS A 240 -3.74 26.25 16.38
N PHE A 241 -3.70 25.11 15.67
CA PHE A 241 -2.49 24.34 15.42
C PHE A 241 -2.33 24.09 13.94
N SER A 242 -1.10 23.91 13.47
CA SER A 242 -0.84 23.52 12.11
C SER A 242 -1.39 22.12 11.81
N GLN A 243 -1.70 21.81 10.55
CA GLN A 243 -2.09 20.46 10.15
C GLN A 243 -1.03 19.43 10.55
N ARG A 244 0.25 19.79 10.48
CA ARG A 244 1.36 18.94 10.90
C ARG A 244 1.35 18.68 12.41
N ASP A 245 1.07 19.68 13.22
CA ASP A 245 0.96 19.50 14.67
C ASP A 245 -0.26 18.66 15.05
N MET A 246 -1.39 18.85 14.36
CA MET A 246 -2.55 17.98 14.51
C MET A 246 -2.22 16.52 14.14
N LEU A 247 -1.39 16.30 13.10
CA LEU A 247 -0.93 14.96 12.74
C LEU A 247 0.02 14.38 13.82
N LYS A 248 0.89 15.20 14.43
CA LYS A 248 1.69 14.77 15.60
C LYS A 248 0.79 14.36 16.78
N MET A 249 -0.18 15.19 17.14
CA MET A 249 -1.13 14.90 18.23
C MET A 249 -1.99 13.66 17.96
N LEU A 250 -2.35 13.40 16.70
CA LEU A 250 -3.08 12.21 16.28
C LEU A 250 -2.24 10.93 16.42
N MET A 251 -1.00 10.95 15.94
CA MET A 251 -0.21 9.73 15.73
C MET A 251 0.70 9.40 16.91
N ILE A 252 1.32 10.38 17.54
CA ILE A 252 2.34 10.19 18.59
C ILE A 252 1.66 9.73 19.90
N PRO A 253 0.89 10.55 20.63
CA PRO A 253 0.21 10.13 21.85
C PRO A 253 -1.16 9.47 21.59
N SER A 254 -1.58 9.42 20.32
CA SER A 254 -2.84 8.77 19.95
C SER A 254 -4.13 9.53 20.32
N GLY A 255 -4.17 10.87 20.20
CA GLY A 255 -5.32 11.68 20.61
C GLY A 255 -6.63 11.30 19.89
N ASN A 256 -7.63 10.79 20.63
CA ASN A 256 -8.95 10.46 20.09
C ASN A 256 -9.77 11.71 19.76
N ASN A 257 -9.71 12.72 20.66
CA ASN A 257 -10.34 14.02 20.42
C ASN A 257 -9.79 14.70 19.16
N ILE A 258 -8.50 14.55 18.88
CA ILE A 258 -7.88 15.04 17.65
C ILE A 258 -8.37 14.26 16.41
N ALA A 259 -8.53 12.94 16.50
CA ALA A 259 -9.08 12.14 15.40
C ALA A 259 -10.49 12.62 15.01
N ARG A 260 -11.35 12.87 16.00
CA ARG A 260 -12.71 13.37 15.80
C ARG A 260 -12.73 14.82 15.30
N LEU A 261 -11.88 15.69 15.84
CA LEU A 261 -11.71 17.06 15.35
C LEU A 261 -11.30 17.08 13.87
N LEU A 262 -10.28 16.32 13.50
CA LEU A 262 -9.82 16.22 12.12
C LEU A 262 -10.89 15.67 11.18
N ALA A 263 -11.68 14.71 11.64
CA ALA A 263 -12.79 14.17 10.87
C ALA A 263 -13.85 15.24 10.57
N ARG A 264 -14.19 16.07 11.55
CA ARG A 264 -15.11 17.21 11.40
C ARG A 264 -14.52 18.28 10.48
N TRP A 265 -13.25 18.62 10.68
CA TRP A 265 -12.56 19.65 9.90
C TRP A 265 -12.42 19.28 8.42
N VAL A 266 -11.99 18.05 8.11
CA VAL A 266 -11.81 17.61 6.70
C VAL A 266 -13.11 17.64 5.92
N THR A 267 -14.24 17.37 6.59
CA THR A 267 -15.55 17.25 5.95
C THR A 267 -16.44 18.48 6.13
N ASP A 268 -15.93 19.53 6.79
CA ASP A 268 -16.71 20.70 7.17
C ASP A 268 -18.08 20.32 7.76
N SER A 269 -18.04 19.40 8.72
CA SER A 269 -19.23 18.79 9.32
C SER A 269 -19.19 18.87 10.84
N ARG A 270 -20.35 18.96 11.46
CA ARG A 270 -20.47 18.92 12.92
C ARG A 270 -20.32 17.50 13.50
N THR A 271 -20.38 16.47 12.66
CA THR A 271 -20.29 15.07 13.05
C THR A 271 -19.26 14.33 12.22
N GLU A 272 -18.78 13.21 12.74
CA GLU A 272 -17.78 12.37 12.09
C GLU A 272 -18.35 11.45 10.98
N ALA A 273 -19.68 11.35 10.84
CA ALA A 273 -20.34 10.39 9.96
C ALA A 273 -19.90 10.49 8.48
N THR A 274 -19.71 11.72 7.97
CA THR A 274 -19.24 11.92 6.58
C THR A 274 -17.79 11.44 6.42
N PHE A 275 -16.95 11.67 7.42
CA PHE A 275 -15.57 11.22 7.41
C PHE A 275 -15.48 9.68 7.48
N VAL A 276 -16.28 9.04 8.32
CA VAL A 276 -16.36 7.57 8.42
C VAL A 276 -16.77 6.95 7.06
N ARG A 277 -17.70 7.59 6.33
CA ARG A 277 -17.99 7.15 4.93
C ARG A 277 -16.77 7.25 4.02
N LYS A 278 -15.96 8.32 4.15
CA LYS A 278 -14.69 8.45 3.40
C LYS A 278 -13.67 7.39 3.81
N MET A 279 -13.52 7.07 5.10
CA MET A 279 -12.66 5.97 5.58
C MET A 279 -13.05 4.64 4.94
N ASN A 280 -14.32 4.29 4.93
CA ASN A 280 -14.82 3.06 4.31
C ASN A 280 -14.69 3.08 2.77
N ALA A 281 -14.84 4.23 2.13
CA ALA A 281 -14.58 4.37 0.70
C ALA A 281 -13.09 4.17 0.37
N ALA A 282 -12.20 4.73 1.20
CA ALA A 282 -10.75 4.53 1.08
C ALA A 282 -10.37 3.06 1.29
N ALA A 283 -10.95 2.38 2.29
CA ALA A 283 -10.75 0.96 2.52
C ALA A 283 -11.11 0.12 1.28
N ARG A 284 -12.28 0.38 0.68
CA ARG A 284 -12.67 -0.30 -0.58
C ARG A 284 -11.70 -0.01 -1.72
N LYS A 285 -11.26 1.24 -1.89
CA LYS A 285 -10.27 1.63 -2.93
C LYS A 285 -8.93 0.94 -2.76
N LEU A 286 -8.50 0.71 -1.52
CA LEU A 286 -7.29 -0.03 -1.17
C LEU A 286 -7.47 -1.55 -1.22
N GLY A 287 -8.69 -2.06 -1.49
CA GLY A 287 -8.98 -3.49 -1.51
C GLY A 287 -8.98 -4.13 -0.13
N MET A 288 -9.27 -3.36 0.92
CA MET A 288 -9.43 -3.82 2.30
C MET A 288 -10.85 -4.37 2.48
N LYS A 289 -11.03 -5.63 2.09
CA LYS A 289 -12.37 -6.25 1.96
C LYS A 289 -13.01 -6.61 3.30
N ASP A 290 -12.17 -6.88 4.29
CA ASP A 290 -12.55 -7.35 5.61
C ASP A 290 -12.37 -6.24 6.67
N THR A 291 -12.61 -4.98 6.25
CA THR A 291 -12.42 -3.80 7.08
C THR A 291 -13.68 -2.94 7.08
N THR A 292 -14.11 -2.55 8.29
CA THR A 292 -15.20 -1.60 8.52
C THR A 292 -14.78 -0.60 9.57
N TYR A 293 -14.94 0.69 9.27
CA TYR A 293 -14.74 1.79 10.21
C TYR A 293 -16.09 2.33 10.64
N THR A 294 -16.28 2.52 11.95
CA THR A 294 -17.47 3.11 12.55
C THR A 294 -17.15 4.45 13.24
N ASP A 295 -15.87 4.67 13.55
CA ASP A 295 -15.36 5.91 14.12
C ASP A 295 -13.94 6.26 13.63
N PRO A 296 -13.48 7.52 13.75
CA PRO A 296 -12.15 7.93 13.27
C PRO A 296 -11.01 7.57 14.23
N SER A 297 -11.30 7.17 15.48
CA SER A 297 -10.30 6.94 16.53
C SER A 297 -9.99 5.46 16.77
N GLY A 298 -10.93 4.56 16.46
CA GLY A 298 -10.89 3.13 16.76
C GLY A 298 -11.27 2.84 18.22
N LEU A 299 -11.95 3.75 18.91
CA LEU A 299 -12.47 3.52 20.25
C LEU A 299 -13.67 2.57 20.20
N ASP A 300 -14.49 2.68 19.18
CA ASP A 300 -15.61 1.79 18.92
C ASP A 300 -15.12 0.40 18.49
N ALA A 301 -15.51 -0.64 19.24
CA ALA A 301 -15.16 -2.03 18.95
C ALA A 301 -15.71 -2.55 17.60
N ALA A 302 -16.71 -1.88 17.02
CA ALA A 302 -17.23 -2.17 15.70
C ALA A 302 -16.32 -1.67 14.56
N THR A 303 -15.29 -0.87 14.86
CA THR A 303 -14.19 -0.55 13.95
C THR A 303 -13.25 -1.75 13.87
N VAL A 304 -13.41 -2.55 12.83
CA VAL A 304 -12.75 -3.86 12.68
C VAL A 304 -11.93 -3.96 11.38
N SER A 305 -10.90 -4.79 11.41
CA SER A 305 -10.03 -5.06 10.25
C SER A 305 -9.30 -6.40 10.39
N THR A 306 -8.50 -6.74 9.37
CA THR A 306 -7.55 -7.86 9.40
C THR A 306 -6.10 -7.36 9.32
N ALA A 307 -5.15 -8.17 9.74
CA ALA A 307 -3.73 -7.83 9.62
C ALA A 307 -3.32 -7.61 8.15
N VAL A 308 -3.85 -8.42 7.23
CA VAL A 308 -3.59 -8.27 5.78
C VAL A 308 -4.14 -6.96 5.23
N ASP A 309 -5.33 -6.54 5.65
CA ASP A 309 -5.92 -5.28 5.18
C ASP A 309 -5.16 -4.08 5.74
N GLN A 310 -4.71 -4.14 7.00
CA GLN A 310 -3.90 -3.08 7.58
C GLN A 310 -2.52 -2.94 6.91
N LEU A 311 -1.95 -4.01 6.35
CA LEU A 311 -0.73 -3.90 5.53
C LEU A 311 -0.96 -3.08 4.26
N LYS A 312 -2.10 -3.26 3.57
CA LYS A 312 -2.45 -2.47 2.38
C LYS A 312 -2.53 -0.98 2.70
N LEU A 313 -3.12 -0.66 3.85
CA LEU A 313 -3.18 0.70 4.35
C LEU A 313 -1.78 1.23 4.70
N ALA A 314 -0.96 0.43 5.38
CA ALA A 314 0.40 0.79 5.74
C ALA A 314 1.24 1.11 4.49
N GLU A 315 1.18 0.28 3.45
CA GLU A 315 1.84 0.54 2.17
C GLU A 315 1.37 1.86 1.54
N ALA A 316 0.08 2.16 1.61
CA ALA A 316 -0.49 3.36 1.02
C ALA A 316 -0.10 4.63 1.80
N VAL A 317 -0.19 4.61 3.14
CA VAL A 317 0.08 5.79 3.97
C VAL A 317 1.56 6.11 4.06
N MET A 318 2.43 5.10 3.99
CA MET A 318 3.89 5.27 3.98
C MET A 318 4.42 5.95 2.69
N ARG A 319 3.58 6.21 1.71
CA ARG A 319 3.94 7.05 0.53
C ARG A 319 3.94 8.55 0.85
N PHE A 320 3.28 8.98 1.92
CA PHE A 320 3.27 10.38 2.34
C PHE A 320 4.50 10.70 3.19
N ASP A 321 5.39 11.58 2.69
CA ASP A 321 6.60 11.98 3.40
C ASP A 321 6.33 12.65 4.73
N ALA A 322 5.29 13.49 4.80
CA ALA A 322 4.87 14.14 6.04
C ALA A 322 4.44 13.11 7.09
N PHE A 323 3.76 12.03 6.68
CA PHE A 323 3.38 10.94 7.57
C PHE A 323 4.59 10.20 8.11
N ARG A 324 5.52 9.78 7.21
CA ARG A 324 6.76 9.09 7.62
C ARG A 324 7.57 9.91 8.62
N ALA A 325 7.69 11.22 8.36
CA ALA A 325 8.42 12.12 9.24
C ALA A 325 7.81 12.20 10.64
N VAL A 326 6.48 12.21 10.76
CA VAL A 326 5.79 12.32 12.06
C VAL A 326 5.83 11.00 12.82
N VAL A 327 5.51 9.87 12.18
CA VAL A 327 5.40 8.58 12.90
C VAL A 327 6.75 8.03 13.36
N ALA A 328 7.85 8.52 12.79
CA ALA A 328 9.20 8.16 13.19
C ALA A 328 9.70 8.89 14.46
N LEU A 329 8.98 9.89 14.94
CA LEU A 329 9.37 10.68 16.13
C LEU A 329 9.10 9.89 17.42
N PRO A 330 10.08 9.67 18.29
CA PRO A 330 9.86 9.10 19.62
C PRO A 330 9.15 10.09 20.57
N SER A 331 9.34 11.38 20.34
CA SER A 331 8.67 12.48 21.02
C SER A 331 8.59 13.71 20.13
N ALA A 332 7.72 14.66 20.45
CA ALA A 332 7.62 15.93 19.76
C ALA A 332 7.10 17.03 20.67
N THR A 333 7.60 18.25 20.52
CA THR A 333 6.99 19.43 21.08
C THR A 333 6.01 20.04 20.09
N VAL A 334 4.95 20.64 20.61
CA VAL A 334 3.96 21.39 19.84
C VAL A 334 3.72 22.70 20.59
N ASP A 335 3.93 23.80 19.91
CA ASP A 335 3.73 25.13 20.49
C ASP A 335 2.26 25.29 20.94
N GLY A 336 2.07 25.70 22.20
CA GLY A 336 0.73 25.81 22.80
C GLY A 336 0.25 24.58 23.55
N LEU A 337 1.07 23.54 23.67
CA LEU A 337 0.91 22.45 24.64
C LEU A 337 1.96 22.57 25.75
N ASP A 338 1.56 22.31 26.99
CA ASP A 338 2.45 22.42 28.16
C ASP A 338 3.48 21.29 28.22
N GLU A 339 3.13 20.11 27.72
CA GLU A 339 3.96 18.89 27.80
C GLU A 339 4.33 18.38 26.41
N PRO A 340 5.54 17.81 26.25
CA PRO A 340 5.91 17.16 25.01
C PRO A 340 5.07 15.90 24.76
N LEU A 341 4.75 15.66 23.51
CA LEU A 341 4.08 14.44 23.07
C LEU A 341 5.06 13.27 23.11
N ILE A 342 4.72 12.19 23.81
CA ILE A 342 5.52 10.96 23.88
C ILE A 342 4.87 9.86 23.04
N ASN A 343 5.64 9.22 22.18
CA ASN A 343 5.13 8.16 21.32
C ASN A 343 4.94 6.86 22.11
N ASN A 344 3.77 6.25 21.98
CA ASN A 344 3.44 4.99 22.64
C ASN A 344 4.37 3.81 22.22
N MET A 345 5.18 4.01 21.20
CA MET A 345 6.21 3.06 20.75
C MET A 345 7.64 3.64 20.80
N ASP A 346 7.88 4.65 21.62
CA ASP A 346 9.18 5.33 21.79
C ASP A 346 10.36 4.36 21.95
N LYS A 347 10.24 3.36 22.84
CA LYS A 347 11.26 2.34 23.08
C LYS A 347 11.55 1.49 21.83
N LEU A 348 10.56 1.26 20.96
CA LEU A 348 10.76 0.57 19.68
C LEU A 348 11.47 1.48 18.68
N LEU A 349 11.08 2.76 18.63
CA LEU A 349 11.67 3.75 17.72
C LEU A 349 13.14 4.03 18.06
N MET A 350 13.49 4.05 19.36
CA MET A 350 14.86 4.22 19.84
C MET A 350 15.68 2.92 19.81
N SER A 351 15.10 1.79 19.41
CA SER A 351 15.83 0.52 19.33
C SER A 351 16.73 0.48 18.09
N GLU A 352 17.79 -0.35 18.15
CA GLU A 352 18.73 -0.62 17.05
C GLU A 352 18.09 -1.30 15.82
N LEU A 353 16.78 -1.55 15.85
CA LEU A 353 16.06 -2.26 14.81
C LEU A 353 15.61 -1.37 13.65
N SER A 354 16.00 -0.09 13.63
CA SER A 354 15.59 0.89 12.62
C SER A 354 14.07 0.90 12.37
N ILE A 355 13.29 0.78 13.46
CA ILE A 355 11.85 0.94 13.42
C ILE A 355 11.53 2.42 13.26
N ARG A 356 10.60 2.77 12.36
CA ARG A 356 10.23 4.14 12.00
C ARG A 356 8.71 4.37 12.01
N GLY A 357 8.04 3.90 13.03
CA GLY A 357 6.59 4.01 13.20
C GLY A 357 5.96 2.64 13.16
N ILE A 358 4.62 2.52 13.13
CA ILE A 358 3.62 3.48 12.63
C ILE A 358 2.63 3.84 13.76
N LYS A 359 1.89 2.84 14.29
CA LYS A 359 0.84 3.08 15.27
C LYS A 359 0.57 1.87 16.15
N THR A 360 0.50 2.12 17.45
CA THR A 360 -0.02 1.20 18.46
C THR A 360 -1.51 1.42 18.70
N GLY A 361 -2.18 0.39 19.18
CA GLY A 361 -3.51 0.48 19.74
C GLY A 361 -3.70 -0.54 20.84
N SER A 362 -4.53 -0.23 21.82
CA SER A 362 -4.98 -1.19 22.82
C SER A 362 -6.29 -0.73 23.46
N ASN A 363 -7.13 -1.66 23.77
CA ASN A 363 -8.28 -1.58 24.66
C ASN A 363 -8.71 -3.03 24.94
N THR A 364 -9.62 -3.21 25.90
CA THR A 364 -10.08 -4.55 26.29
C THR A 364 -10.60 -5.39 25.11
N PRO A 365 -11.47 -4.88 24.19
CA PRO A 365 -11.98 -5.71 23.11
C PRO A 365 -10.96 -6.00 22.00
N ALA A 366 -9.93 -5.18 21.81
CA ALA A 366 -8.92 -5.38 20.74
C ALA A 366 -7.66 -6.10 21.21
N GLY A 367 -7.44 -6.16 22.54
CA GLY A 367 -6.13 -6.50 23.06
C GLY A 367 -5.08 -5.50 22.60
N GLY A 368 -3.87 -5.97 22.35
CA GLY A 368 -2.78 -5.20 21.76
C GLY A 368 -2.81 -5.25 20.24
N THR A 369 -2.68 -4.11 19.59
CA THR A 369 -2.60 -3.97 18.14
C THR A 369 -1.42 -3.09 17.75
N LEU A 370 -0.72 -3.42 16.67
CA LEU A 370 0.44 -2.67 16.21
C LEU A 370 0.61 -2.78 14.69
N VAL A 371 0.78 -1.64 14.06
CA VAL A 371 1.32 -1.51 12.70
C VAL A 371 2.69 -0.88 12.81
N TRP A 372 3.69 -1.48 12.18
CA TRP A 372 5.06 -1.01 12.25
C TRP A 372 5.74 -0.96 10.88
N ALA A 373 6.72 -0.05 10.77
CA ALA A 373 7.63 0.08 9.65
C ALA A 373 9.07 -0.04 10.15
N ALA A 374 9.92 -0.76 9.42
CA ALA A 374 11.34 -0.88 9.72
C ALA A 374 12.15 -0.90 8.42
N TYR A 375 13.45 -0.62 8.52
CA TYR A 375 14.37 -0.63 7.39
C TYR A 375 15.57 -1.54 7.69
N LYS A 376 16.18 -2.08 6.63
CA LYS A 376 17.44 -2.82 6.72
C LYS A 376 18.21 -2.69 5.41
N THR A 377 19.43 -2.17 5.47
CA THR A 377 20.32 -2.14 4.31
C THR A 377 20.85 -3.55 4.01
N VAL A 378 20.72 -3.96 2.75
CA VAL A 378 21.21 -5.23 2.19
C VAL A 378 21.87 -4.92 0.86
N GLY A 379 23.20 -4.95 0.82
CA GLY A 379 23.96 -4.45 -0.34
C GLY A 379 23.77 -2.95 -0.53
N ASP A 380 23.34 -2.57 -1.73
CA ASP A 380 23.06 -1.19 -2.15
C ASP A 380 21.60 -0.75 -1.92
N ARG A 381 20.77 -1.58 -1.31
CA ARG A 381 19.34 -1.33 -1.12
C ARG A 381 18.95 -1.27 0.34
N THR A 382 18.02 -0.39 0.68
CA THR A 382 17.43 -0.27 2.02
C THR A 382 15.91 -0.48 1.95
N PRO A 383 15.44 -1.74 1.77
CA PRO A 383 14.02 -2.01 1.64
C PRO A 383 13.24 -1.64 2.90
N LEU A 384 12.02 -1.13 2.67
CA LEU A 384 11.00 -0.96 3.68
C LEU A 384 10.41 -2.34 4.04
N ILE A 385 10.27 -2.59 5.33
CA ILE A 385 9.61 -3.76 5.90
C ILE A 385 8.37 -3.25 6.64
N LEU A 386 7.20 -3.76 6.30
CA LEU A 386 5.96 -3.43 6.99
C LEU A 386 5.39 -4.67 7.67
N GLY A 387 4.87 -4.47 8.85
CA GLY A 387 4.18 -5.53 9.58
C GLY A 387 2.99 -5.02 10.36
N THR A 388 2.06 -5.92 10.56
CA THR A 388 0.82 -5.71 11.32
C THR A 388 0.59 -6.88 12.24
N MET A 389 0.17 -6.59 13.46
CA MET A 389 -0.21 -7.57 14.45
C MET A 389 -1.46 -7.08 15.17
N LEU A 390 -2.50 -7.89 15.22
CA LEU A 390 -3.80 -7.58 15.82
C LEU A 390 -4.25 -8.74 16.71
N ASP A 391 -5.18 -8.44 17.64
CA ASP A 391 -5.85 -9.45 18.46
C ASP A 391 -4.85 -10.18 19.38
N GLN A 392 -3.93 -9.41 20.02
CA GLN A 392 -2.96 -9.94 20.98
C GLN A 392 -3.46 -9.69 22.39
N HIS A 393 -3.88 -10.72 23.08
CA HIS A 393 -4.41 -10.63 24.43
C HIS A 393 -3.39 -11.15 25.46
N PHE A 394 -3.21 -10.39 26.54
CA PHE A 394 -2.44 -10.84 27.69
C PHE A 394 -3.29 -11.85 28.48
N ASP A 395 -2.66 -12.94 28.90
CA ASP A 395 -3.32 -13.96 29.72
C ASP A 395 -3.39 -13.47 31.18
N GLY A 396 -4.48 -12.80 31.52
CA GLY A 396 -4.71 -12.22 32.83
C GLY A 396 -5.65 -11.00 32.81
N ALA A 397 -5.79 -10.33 33.95
CA ALA A 397 -6.58 -9.11 34.06
C ALA A 397 -5.86 -7.96 33.37
N ASP A 398 -6.40 -7.45 32.27
CA ASP A 398 -5.85 -6.33 31.49
C ASP A 398 -6.97 -5.35 31.09
N PRO A 399 -7.55 -4.61 32.04
CA PRO A 399 -8.77 -3.82 31.82
C PRO A 399 -8.63 -2.71 30.77
N ASN A 400 -7.42 -2.23 30.51
CA ASN A 400 -7.14 -1.16 29.54
C ASN A 400 -6.26 -1.62 28.36
N GLY A 401 -5.95 -2.90 28.27
CA GLY A 401 -5.10 -3.44 27.25
C GLY A 401 -3.63 -3.00 27.37
N ALA A 402 -3.14 -2.65 28.54
CA ALA A 402 -1.77 -2.17 28.76
C ALA A 402 -0.74 -3.30 28.64
N ASP A 403 -1.04 -4.46 29.24
CA ASP A 403 -0.18 -5.64 29.15
C ASP A 403 -0.25 -6.25 27.75
N SER A 404 -1.42 -6.28 27.13
CA SER A 404 -1.61 -6.64 25.72
C SER A 404 -0.83 -5.71 24.78
N LEU A 405 -0.76 -4.41 25.09
CA LEU A 405 0.07 -3.46 24.33
C LEU A 405 1.56 -3.78 24.47
N THR A 406 2.01 -4.17 25.65
CA THR A 406 3.40 -4.60 25.87
C THR A 406 3.68 -5.89 25.12
N LEU A 407 2.78 -6.87 25.20
CA LEU A 407 2.87 -8.15 24.49
C LEU A 407 3.01 -7.96 22.96
N VAL A 408 2.16 -7.14 22.34
CA VAL A 408 2.21 -6.91 20.89
C VAL A 408 3.49 -6.19 20.47
N LYS A 409 4.02 -5.26 21.29
CA LYS A 409 5.32 -4.61 21.04
C LYS A 409 6.46 -5.61 21.10
N ASP A 410 6.49 -6.50 22.07
CA ASP A 410 7.55 -7.50 22.24
C ASP A 410 7.51 -8.56 21.15
N ASN A 411 6.34 -9.04 20.77
CA ASN A 411 6.17 -9.97 19.65
C ASN A 411 6.59 -9.33 18.33
N SER A 412 6.19 -8.09 18.08
CA SER A 412 6.62 -7.34 16.89
C SER A 412 8.15 -7.14 16.87
N LYS A 413 8.77 -6.82 17.99
CA LYS A 413 10.23 -6.71 18.12
C LYS A 413 10.97 -8.00 17.76
N LYS A 414 10.43 -9.16 18.16
CA LYS A 414 10.96 -10.48 17.79
C LYS A 414 10.91 -10.70 16.28
N ILE A 415 9.76 -10.39 15.65
CA ILE A 415 9.55 -10.53 14.20
C ILE A 415 10.50 -9.60 13.44
N VAL A 416 10.57 -8.31 13.79
CA VAL A 416 11.46 -7.33 13.13
C VAL A 416 12.90 -7.79 13.20
N ARG A 417 13.36 -8.23 14.38
CA ARG A 417 14.72 -8.75 14.56
C ARG A 417 15.00 -9.96 13.66
N ALA A 418 14.12 -10.92 13.63
CA ALA A 418 14.27 -12.13 12.83
C ALA A 418 14.30 -11.84 11.33
N ILE A 419 13.38 -10.99 10.83
CA ILE A 419 13.36 -10.60 9.42
C ILE A 419 14.64 -9.86 9.05
N ARG A 420 15.04 -8.84 9.84
CA ARG A 420 16.25 -8.06 9.58
C ARG A 420 17.50 -8.94 9.56
N ALA A 421 17.58 -9.95 10.41
CA ALA A 421 18.70 -10.90 10.42
C ALA A 421 18.72 -11.83 9.19
N SER A 422 17.57 -12.11 8.61
CA SER A 422 17.40 -13.09 7.52
C SER A 422 17.31 -12.46 6.13
N LEU A 423 17.15 -11.12 6.02
CA LEU A 423 17.10 -10.46 4.72
C LEU A 423 18.38 -10.69 3.93
N THR A 424 18.23 -11.12 2.69
CA THR A 424 19.32 -11.39 1.77
C THR A 424 19.01 -10.87 0.37
N SER A 425 20.05 -10.54 -0.39
CA SER A 425 19.97 -10.23 -1.81
C SER A 425 20.19 -11.51 -2.62
N ALA A 426 19.34 -11.74 -3.61
CA ALA A 426 19.42 -12.92 -4.49
C ALA A 426 19.16 -12.52 -5.95
N THR A 427 19.97 -13.06 -6.87
CA THR A 427 19.77 -12.87 -8.31
C THR A 427 18.64 -13.79 -8.80
N ALA A 428 17.47 -13.20 -9.02
CA ALA A 428 16.29 -13.92 -9.49
C ALA A 428 16.39 -14.27 -10.98
N VAL A 429 16.96 -13.37 -11.80
CA VAL A 429 17.17 -13.60 -13.23
C VAL A 429 18.54 -13.03 -13.61
N ARG A 430 19.37 -13.81 -14.27
CA ARG A 430 20.65 -13.34 -14.79
C ARG A 430 20.47 -12.60 -16.12
N LYS A 431 21.33 -11.62 -16.39
CA LYS A 431 21.45 -10.93 -17.67
C LYS A 431 21.36 -11.89 -18.86
N GLY A 432 20.59 -11.51 -19.90
CA GLY A 432 20.43 -12.29 -21.13
C GLY A 432 19.51 -13.51 -21.01
N ARG A 433 18.92 -13.79 -19.83
CA ARG A 433 17.92 -14.89 -19.69
C ARG A 433 16.59 -14.45 -20.27
N VAL A 434 15.92 -15.40 -20.94
CA VAL A 434 14.57 -15.19 -21.45
C VAL A 434 13.58 -15.11 -20.30
N VAL A 435 12.84 -14.00 -20.24
CA VAL A 435 11.84 -13.71 -19.19
C VAL A 435 10.41 -13.68 -19.72
N GLY A 436 10.24 -13.86 -21.03
CA GLY A 436 8.95 -13.87 -21.68
C GLY A 436 9.08 -13.88 -23.18
N TYR A 437 7.96 -13.79 -23.86
CA TYR A 437 7.90 -13.71 -25.30
C TYR A 437 6.92 -12.61 -25.71
N LEU A 438 7.28 -11.87 -26.74
CA LEU A 438 6.34 -11.03 -27.45
C LEU A 438 5.65 -11.91 -28.49
N ASP A 439 4.37 -12.20 -28.30
CA ASP A 439 3.54 -12.95 -29.22
C ASP A 439 2.87 -11.96 -30.20
N ASP A 440 3.04 -12.15 -31.50
CA ASP A 440 2.43 -11.29 -32.53
C ASP A 440 0.95 -11.65 -32.79
N GLY A 441 0.43 -12.65 -32.07
CA GLY A 441 -0.93 -13.16 -32.20
C GLY A 441 -1.19 -13.92 -33.50
N LEU A 442 -0.14 -14.21 -34.25
CA LEU A 442 -0.17 -14.92 -35.55
C LEU A 442 0.83 -16.09 -35.61
N GLY A 443 1.32 -16.50 -34.42
CA GLY A 443 2.26 -17.63 -34.26
C GLY A 443 3.73 -17.23 -34.20
N GLY A 444 4.06 -15.96 -34.39
CA GLY A 444 5.43 -15.46 -34.22
C GLY A 444 5.70 -15.12 -32.75
N ARG A 445 6.79 -15.64 -32.16
CA ARG A 445 7.21 -15.39 -30.77
C ARG A 445 8.63 -14.85 -30.75
N THR A 446 8.80 -13.62 -30.30
CA THR A 446 10.10 -12.98 -30.11
C THR A 446 10.52 -13.05 -28.66
N PRO A 447 11.66 -13.68 -28.30
CA PRO A 447 12.10 -13.78 -26.90
C PRO A 447 12.45 -12.41 -26.32
N LEU A 448 12.07 -12.20 -25.06
CA LEU A 448 12.40 -11.03 -24.25
C LEU A 448 13.49 -11.40 -23.25
N VAL A 449 14.53 -10.58 -23.15
CA VAL A 449 15.67 -10.81 -22.23
C VAL A 449 15.95 -9.60 -21.37
N THR A 450 16.52 -9.82 -20.17
CA THR A 450 17.01 -8.74 -19.30
C THR A 450 18.38 -8.26 -19.77
N GLU A 451 18.64 -6.95 -19.69
CA GLU A 451 19.93 -6.36 -20.01
C GLU A 451 20.93 -6.39 -18.86
N GLU A 452 20.46 -6.61 -17.65
CA GLU A 452 21.24 -6.71 -16.43
C GLU A 452 20.71 -7.83 -15.52
N ASP A 453 21.45 -8.16 -14.48
CA ASP A 453 21.01 -9.10 -13.46
C ASP A 453 19.83 -8.51 -12.69
N PHE A 454 18.74 -9.26 -12.60
CA PHE A 454 17.58 -8.88 -11.78
C PHE A 454 17.74 -9.44 -10.39
N THR A 455 18.12 -8.57 -9.44
CA THR A 455 18.28 -8.92 -8.03
C THR A 455 17.08 -8.48 -7.21
N VAL A 456 16.68 -9.31 -6.26
CA VAL A 456 15.61 -9.04 -5.29
C VAL A 456 16.14 -9.16 -3.88
N VAL A 457 15.62 -8.35 -2.97
CA VAL A 457 15.87 -8.50 -1.53
C VAL A 457 14.65 -9.17 -0.91
N GLY A 458 14.86 -10.25 -0.19
CA GLY A 458 13.79 -11.01 0.46
C GLY A 458 14.31 -11.88 1.59
N VAL A 459 13.42 -12.61 2.24
CA VAL A 459 13.80 -13.63 3.21
C VAL A 459 13.91 -15.00 2.53
N PRO A 460 14.79 -15.91 3.01
CA PRO A 460 14.87 -17.27 2.46
C PRO A 460 13.52 -17.98 2.45
N GLY A 461 13.17 -18.61 1.32
CA GLY A 461 11.87 -19.26 1.13
C GLY A 461 10.74 -18.33 0.64
N GLN A 462 10.94 -17.02 0.62
CA GLN A 462 9.93 -16.08 0.11
C GLN A 462 9.73 -16.28 -1.40
N ARG A 463 8.46 -16.39 -1.81
CA ARG A 463 8.06 -16.41 -3.22
C ARG A 463 7.82 -14.98 -3.71
N VAL A 464 8.57 -14.57 -4.69
CA VAL A 464 8.50 -13.25 -5.33
C VAL A 464 7.85 -13.39 -6.70
N GLU A 465 6.76 -12.67 -6.92
CA GLU A 465 6.09 -12.64 -8.23
C GLU A 465 6.83 -11.70 -9.19
N LEU A 466 7.15 -12.22 -10.37
CA LEU A 466 7.83 -11.49 -11.42
C LEU A 466 6.87 -11.24 -12.58
N ARG A 467 6.85 -10.00 -13.08
CA ARG A 467 5.96 -9.60 -14.18
C ARG A 467 6.73 -8.78 -15.20
N VAL A 468 6.50 -9.06 -16.49
CA VAL A 468 6.96 -8.18 -17.55
C VAL A 468 5.88 -7.14 -17.82
N THR A 469 6.22 -5.87 -17.68
CA THR A 469 5.33 -4.73 -17.93
C THR A 469 5.82 -3.94 -19.13
N ALA A 470 4.93 -3.59 -20.06
CA ALA A 470 5.29 -2.79 -21.22
C ALA A 470 5.67 -1.35 -20.82
N ARG A 471 6.59 -0.74 -21.57
CA ARG A 471 6.96 0.67 -21.44
C ARG A 471 5.97 1.55 -22.24
N GLY A 472 4.84 1.92 -21.63
CA GLY A 472 3.83 2.78 -22.27
C GLY A 472 3.02 2.11 -23.38
N ALA A 473 2.29 2.92 -24.18
CA ALA A 473 1.43 2.47 -25.28
C ALA A 473 2.21 2.25 -26.57
N PRO A 474 1.56 1.69 -27.59
CA PRO A 474 1.53 0.26 -27.89
C PRO A 474 2.91 -0.25 -28.31
N LEU A 475 3.16 -1.54 -28.09
CA LEU A 475 4.41 -2.18 -28.51
C LEU A 475 4.62 -2.03 -30.02
N PRO A 476 5.86 -1.80 -30.48
CA PRO A 476 6.15 -1.63 -31.90
C PRO A 476 5.80 -2.90 -32.68
N ARG A 477 5.27 -2.73 -33.89
CA ARG A 477 4.97 -3.87 -34.80
C ARG A 477 6.22 -4.45 -35.46
N SER A 478 7.31 -3.70 -35.45
CA SER A 478 8.64 -4.13 -35.91
C SER A 478 9.68 -3.35 -35.10
N ALA A 479 10.74 -4.02 -34.70
CA ALA A 479 11.84 -3.40 -33.98
C ALA A 479 13.09 -4.26 -34.08
N LYS A 480 14.27 -3.64 -34.03
CA LYS A 480 15.55 -4.33 -34.07
C LYS A 480 15.79 -5.11 -32.76
N ALA A 481 16.62 -6.14 -32.84
CA ALA A 481 17.18 -6.77 -31.65
C ALA A 481 17.82 -5.71 -30.73
N GLY A 482 17.69 -5.88 -29.41
CA GLY A 482 18.15 -4.90 -28.40
C GLY A 482 17.18 -3.72 -28.15
N THR A 483 16.05 -3.63 -28.87
CA THR A 483 15.05 -2.59 -28.57
C THR A 483 14.40 -2.88 -27.22
N GLU A 484 14.42 -1.90 -26.31
CA GLU A 484 13.72 -1.95 -25.02
C GLU A 484 12.21 -1.90 -25.23
N VAL A 485 11.50 -2.88 -24.68
CA VAL A 485 10.04 -3.02 -24.83
C VAL A 485 9.29 -2.95 -23.50
N GLY A 486 10.00 -2.97 -22.39
CA GLY A 486 9.38 -2.92 -21.07
C GLY A 486 10.34 -3.19 -19.93
N PHE A 487 9.78 -3.60 -18.81
CA PHE A 487 10.52 -3.88 -17.58
C PHE A 487 10.11 -5.23 -16.99
N LEU A 488 11.10 -6.00 -16.52
CA LEU A 488 10.85 -7.06 -15.56
C LEU A 488 10.68 -6.42 -14.18
N THR A 489 9.59 -6.71 -13.51
CA THR A 489 9.19 -6.04 -12.27
C THR A 489 8.90 -7.07 -11.19
N ALA A 490 9.39 -6.84 -9.97
CA ALA A 490 8.97 -7.50 -8.74
C ALA A 490 8.32 -6.48 -7.80
N GLY A 491 7.29 -6.90 -7.07
CA GLY A 491 6.53 -6.04 -6.19
C GLY A 491 5.54 -5.13 -6.93
N SER A 492 5.06 -4.10 -6.25
CA SER A 492 4.05 -3.17 -6.74
C SER A 492 4.33 -1.72 -6.28
N GLY A 493 3.77 -0.77 -7.02
CA GLY A 493 3.89 0.65 -6.67
C GLY A 493 5.30 1.22 -6.90
N PRO A 494 5.64 2.32 -6.21
CA PRO A 494 6.92 3.02 -6.40
C PRO A 494 8.13 2.21 -5.91
N ASP A 495 7.93 1.32 -4.94
CA ASP A 495 8.98 0.47 -4.36
C ASP A 495 9.27 -0.79 -5.20
N ALA A 496 8.57 -0.98 -6.32
CA ALA A 496 8.78 -2.12 -7.21
C ALA A 496 10.18 -2.10 -7.81
N VAL A 497 10.86 -3.23 -7.72
CA VAL A 497 12.16 -3.43 -8.36
C VAL A 497 11.95 -3.64 -9.85
N LYS A 498 12.69 -2.94 -10.71
CA LYS A 498 12.53 -2.97 -12.17
C LYS A 498 13.88 -3.04 -12.86
N VAL A 499 13.98 -3.86 -13.91
CA VAL A 499 15.11 -3.86 -14.85
C VAL A 499 14.58 -3.82 -16.30
N PRO A 500 15.29 -3.17 -17.24
CA PRO A 500 14.89 -3.13 -18.63
C PRO A 500 14.81 -4.52 -19.26
N VAL A 501 13.83 -4.70 -20.15
CA VAL A 501 13.64 -5.90 -20.95
C VAL A 501 13.69 -5.53 -22.42
N THR A 502 14.53 -6.25 -23.19
CA THR A 502 14.77 -5.98 -24.60
C THR A 502 14.43 -7.19 -25.46
N LEU A 503 14.28 -6.95 -26.75
CA LEU A 503 14.11 -7.99 -27.75
C LEU A 503 15.45 -8.71 -27.95
N ARG A 504 15.46 -10.04 -27.80
CA ARG A 504 16.64 -10.84 -28.09
C ARG A 504 16.94 -10.90 -29.60
N ASN A 505 15.89 -11.00 -30.43
CA ASN A 505 15.94 -11.05 -31.87
C ASN A 505 15.15 -9.89 -32.46
N GLU A 506 15.33 -9.65 -33.77
CA GLU A 506 14.50 -8.68 -34.48
C GLU A 506 13.02 -9.10 -34.44
N LEU A 507 12.14 -8.14 -34.11
CA LEU A 507 10.70 -8.30 -34.26
C LEU A 507 10.30 -7.86 -35.65
N SER A 508 9.93 -8.81 -36.47
CA SER A 508 9.43 -8.56 -37.83
C SER A 508 7.91 -8.44 -37.81
N SER A 509 7.37 -7.51 -38.59
CA SER A 509 5.92 -7.44 -38.79
C SER A 509 5.39 -8.73 -39.40
N PRO A 510 4.25 -9.28 -38.95
CA PRO A 510 3.65 -10.46 -39.53
C PRO A 510 3.47 -10.33 -41.05
N SER A 511 3.73 -11.39 -41.79
CA SER A 511 3.59 -11.42 -43.25
C SER A 511 2.14 -11.10 -43.65
N PHE A 512 1.98 -10.60 -44.88
CA PHE A 512 0.63 -10.32 -45.41
C PHE A 512 -0.24 -11.59 -45.41
N MET A 513 0.31 -12.74 -45.74
CA MET A 513 -0.42 -14.03 -45.74
C MET A 513 -0.82 -14.43 -44.31
N ALA A 514 0.04 -14.24 -43.30
CA ALA A 514 -0.30 -14.52 -41.91
C ALA A 514 -1.44 -13.64 -41.41
N LYS A 515 -1.51 -12.39 -41.87
CA LYS A 515 -2.64 -11.48 -41.54
C LYS A 515 -3.94 -11.91 -42.26
N LEU A 516 -3.84 -12.43 -43.47
CA LEU A 516 -5.00 -12.81 -44.27
C LEU A 516 -5.63 -14.13 -43.78
N THR A 517 -4.81 -15.09 -43.34
CA THR A 517 -5.25 -16.43 -42.89
C THR A 517 -5.63 -16.48 -41.41
N ARG A 518 -5.76 -15.35 -40.75
CA ARG A 518 -6.12 -15.23 -39.33
C ARG A 518 -7.60 -15.62 -39.09
N TRP A 519 -7.81 -16.80 -38.53
CA TRP A 519 -9.11 -17.33 -38.15
C TRP A 519 -9.24 -17.35 -36.61
N SER A 520 -9.41 -16.19 -35.94
CA SER A 520 -9.75 -16.15 -34.51
C SER A 520 -10.26 -14.76 -34.13
#